data_1a3dfdd8f02b1e1dfa60467285330882
#
_entry.id   1a3dfdd8f02b1e1dfa60467285330882
#
_cell.length_a   1.000
_cell.length_b   1.000
_cell.length_c   1.000
_cell.angle_alpha   90.00
_cell.angle_beta   90.00
_cell.angle_gamma   90.00
#
_symmetry.space_group_name_H-M   'P 1'
#
loop_
_entity.id
_entity.type
_entity.pdbx_description
1 polymer ?
#
loop_
_entity_poly.entity_id
_entity_poly.type
_entity_poly.pdbx_seq_one_letter_code
_entity_poly.pdbx_strand_id
1 'polypeptide(L)'
;MRFTVRVRYGSTTPSPEGFRGKTMVYLRKFGLPERAESDKKSRRLNMRRLLPVCLSLAVFVVPKAFGDEQSTSPYATAADFAKYAMKLREQALLKVEPQVFIPTSSRPAIQRYAWKTNIVTTVFWVGEQAGGNNPVPNYRSSWDANWTSNYGGFDNPDPSARRSYLPIAFIPRQNPFYCALPYNDVTHGQFKPEAPLVIPWFKQSYSGQGQSVCWHRWLAIRKGNRTCYAQWEDCGPFRTDHFQYVFGNERPKPNLNHGAGLDVSPAVRDYLGLAPTDVTDWQFVEVRDVPPGPWRSYGENNHFVIARSKNEQRMADRNVSAAKK
;
A
#
# COMPACT_ATOMS: atom_id res chain seq x y z
N MET A 1 -59.40 -20.75 -14.69
CA MET A 1 -59.42 -19.41 -15.32
C MET A 1 -58.01 -18.87 -15.39
N ARG A 2 -57.43 -18.86 -16.58
CA ARG A 2 -56.12 -18.27 -16.85
C ARG A 2 -56.34 -16.89 -17.44
N PHE A 3 -55.84 -15.85 -16.81
CA PHE A 3 -55.80 -14.50 -17.40
C PHE A 3 -54.38 -14.26 -17.97
N THR A 4 -54.34 -14.11 -19.31
CA THR A 4 -53.16 -13.74 -20.07
C THR A 4 -53.22 -12.23 -20.30
N VAL A 5 -52.30 -11.48 -19.70
CA VAL A 5 -52.14 -10.04 -19.97
C VAL A 5 -51.10 -9.88 -21.09
N ARG A 6 -51.53 -9.36 -22.23
CA ARG A 6 -50.69 -9.03 -23.39
C ARG A 6 -50.35 -7.56 -23.30
N VAL A 7 -49.06 -7.23 -23.03
CA VAL A 7 -48.54 -5.85 -23.12
C VAL A 7 -48.06 -5.62 -24.56
N ARG A 8 -48.64 -4.63 -25.25
CA ARG A 8 -48.17 -4.16 -26.55
C ARG A 8 -47.08 -3.09 -26.33
N TYR A 9 -45.91 -3.32 -26.86
CA TYR A 9 -44.89 -2.29 -27.03
C TYR A 9 -45.19 -1.48 -28.31
N GLY A 10 -45.44 -0.20 -28.17
CA GLY A 10 -45.49 0.77 -29.25
C GLY A 10 -44.08 1.31 -29.52
N SER A 11 -43.57 1.05 -30.72
CA SER A 11 -42.36 1.66 -31.23
C SER A 11 -42.71 3.04 -31.83
N THR A 12 -42.14 4.12 -31.29
CA THR A 12 -42.08 5.42 -31.96
C THR A 12 -40.65 5.87 -32.03
N THR A 13 -40.10 5.83 -33.22
CA THR A 13 -38.84 6.49 -33.61
C THR A 13 -39.12 7.95 -33.90
N PRO A 14 -38.34 8.91 -33.36
CA PRO A 14 -38.31 10.27 -33.92
C PRO A 14 -37.11 10.42 -34.88
N SER A 15 -37.42 11.04 -36.02
CA SER A 15 -36.54 11.49 -37.07
C SER A 15 -35.64 12.68 -36.63
N PRO A 16 -34.46 12.88 -37.22
CA PRO A 16 -33.54 13.94 -36.81
C PRO A 16 -33.76 15.23 -37.65
N GLU A 17 -34.18 16.28 -37.00
CA GLU A 17 -34.07 17.65 -37.56
C GLU A 17 -33.19 18.52 -36.65
N GLY A 18 -32.18 19.03 -37.26
CA GLY A 18 -31.36 20.20 -37.21
C GLY A 18 -31.32 21.08 -35.93
N PHE A 19 -30.21 21.06 -35.27
CA PHE A 19 -29.75 22.20 -34.45
C PHE A 19 -28.34 22.62 -34.90
N ARG A 20 -28.28 23.73 -35.67
CA ARG A 20 -27.02 24.45 -35.92
C ARG A 20 -26.66 25.23 -34.64
N GLY A 21 -25.77 24.71 -33.84
CA GLY A 21 -25.13 25.41 -32.74
C GLY A 21 -23.76 25.93 -33.15
N LYS A 22 -23.56 27.22 -33.12
CA LYS A 22 -22.30 27.91 -33.41
C LYS A 22 -21.24 27.52 -32.39
N THR A 23 -20.18 26.89 -32.86
CA THR A 23 -18.96 26.62 -32.08
C THR A 23 -18.19 27.93 -31.95
N MET A 24 -18.15 28.47 -30.74
CA MET A 24 -17.30 29.63 -30.40
C MET A 24 -15.93 29.07 -29.96
N VAL A 25 -14.95 29.17 -30.85
CA VAL A 25 -13.56 28.84 -30.56
C VAL A 25 -12.92 30.02 -29.83
N TYR A 26 -12.67 29.87 -28.53
CA TYR A 26 -11.80 30.80 -27.79
C TYR A 26 -10.34 30.36 -27.95
N LEU A 27 -9.63 31.00 -28.88
CA LEU A 27 -8.18 30.99 -28.97
C LEU A 27 -7.60 31.92 -27.88
N ARG A 28 -7.18 31.38 -26.75
CA ARG A 28 -6.29 32.08 -25.84
C ARG A 28 -4.86 31.94 -26.33
N LYS A 29 -4.31 33.02 -26.85
CA LYS A 29 -2.87 33.20 -27.08
C LYS A 29 -2.18 33.19 -25.71
N PHE A 30 -1.38 32.19 -25.42
CA PHE A 30 -0.38 32.24 -24.36
C PHE A 30 0.89 32.87 -24.94
N GLY A 31 1.18 34.10 -24.51
CA GLY A 31 2.44 34.74 -24.73
C GLY A 31 3.54 34.08 -23.89
N LEU A 32 4.62 33.77 -24.54
CA LEU A 32 5.86 33.35 -23.89
C LEU A 32 6.48 34.58 -23.17
N PRO A 33 7.00 34.45 -21.95
CA PRO A 33 7.79 35.51 -21.35
C PRO A 33 9.19 35.56 -21.99
N GLU A 34 9.59 36.78 -22.38
CA GLU A 34 10.91 37.15 -22.86
C GLU A 34 12.00 36.76 -21.87
N ARG A 35 13.07 36.26 -22.40
CA ARG A 35 14.36 36.02 -21.74
C ARG A 35 14.95 37.37 -21.29
N ALA A 36 15.02 37.60 -20.00
CA ALA A 36 15.87 38.64 -19.44
C ALA A 36 17.32 38.19 -19.50
N GLU A 37 18.09 38.91 -20.29
CA GLU A 37 19.55 38.91 -20.34
C GLU A 37 20.08 39.58 -19.07
N SER A 38 20.70 38.83 -18.16
CA SER A 38 21.39 39.39 -17.00
C SER A 38 22.88 39.24 -17.12
N ASP A 39 23.47 40.37 -17.32
CA ASP A 39 24.81 40.86 -17.04
C ASP A 39 25.82 39.90 -16.43
N LYS A 40 26.89 39.67 -17.20
CA LYS A 40 28.17 39.11 -16.77
C LYS A 40 28.95 40.19 -16.01
N LYS A 41 28.89 40.19 -14.69
CA LYS A 41 29.89 40.87 -13.86
C LYS A 41 30.97 39.89 -13.43
N SER A 42 32.09 39.94 -14.19
CA SER A 42 33.40 39.42 -13.85
C SER A 42 33.84 39.95 -12.47
N ARG A 43 34.00 39.09 -11.49
CA ARG A 43 34.85 39.36 -10.31
C ARG A 43 36.14 38.56 -10.43
N ARG A 44 37.17 39.28 -10.85
CA ARG A 44 38.58 38.85 -10.72
C ARG A 44 38.88 38.68 -9.23
N LEU A 45 39.21 37.46 -8.80
CA LEU A 45 39.85 37.21 -7.52
C LEU A 45 41.34 37.09 -7.73
N ASN A 46 42.07 37.94 -7.01
CA ASN A 46 43.52 38.08 -7.02
C ASN A 46 44.25 36.79 -6.65
N MET A 47 45.06 36.36 -7.57
CA MET A 47 46.07 35.35 -7.43
C MET A 47 47.36 36.01 -6.91
N ARG A 48 47.68 35.87 -5.65
CA ARG A 48 49.03 36.13 -5.12
C ARG A 48 49.24 35.30 -3.86
N ARG A 49 49.99 34.21 -3.99
CA ARG A 49 51.23 33.85 -3.30
C ARG A 49 51.57 32.39 -3.57
N LEU A 50 52.37 32.19 -4.59
CA LEU A 50 53.13 30.97 -4.78
C LEU A 50 54.38 31.08 -3.90
N LEU A 51 54.55 30.17 -2.96
CA LEU A 51 55.80 29.86 -2.32
C LEU A 51 56.38 28.62 -3.02
N PRO A 52 57.61 28.62 -3.49
CA PRO A 52 58.22 27.43 -4.06
C PRO A 52 58.74 26.54 -2.92
N VAL A 53 58.17 25.33 -2.82
CA VAL A 53 58.77 24.27 -2.00
C VAL A 53 59.86 23.63 -2.83
N CYS A 54 61.13 23.88 -2.43
CA CYS A 54 62.28 23.22 -2.97
C CYS A 54 62.21 21.72 -2.74
N LEU A 55 62.07 20.96 -3.81
CA LEU A 55 62.15 19.50 -3.80
C LEU A 55 63.63 19.12 -3.76
N SER A 56 64.15 18.88 -2.56
CA SER A 56 65.53 18.31 -2.40
C SER A 56 65.41 16.81 -2.72
N LEU A 57 65.99 16.44 -3.87
CA LEU A 57 66.18 15.04 -4.24
C LEU A 57 67.33 14.49 -3.36
N ALA A 58 66.99 13.82 -2.26
CA ALA A 58 67.95 12.99 -1.55
C ALA A 58 68.00 11.62 -2.22
N VAL A 59 69.06 11.40 -2.98
CA VAL A 59 69.41 10.06 -3.50
C VAL A 59 69.85 9.20 -2.31
N PHE A 60 68.97 8.40 -1.79
CA PHE A 60 69.33 7.32 -0.86
C PHE A 60 69.89 6.15 -1.66
N VAL A 61 71.22 5.96 -1.62
CA VAL A 61 71.84 4.69 -1.97
C VAL A 61 71.43 3.68 -0.91
N VAL A 62 70.51 2.79 -1.26
CA VAL A 62 70.11 1.65 -0.40
C VAL A 62 71.17 0.56 -0.59
N PRO A 63 71.87 0.14 0.47
CA PRO A 63 72.77 -1.01 0.36
C PRO A 63 71.88 -2.25 0.14
N LYS A 64 72.24 -3.02 -0.87
CA LYS A 64 71.70 -4.32 -1.21
C LYS A 64 72.19 -5.36 -0.18
N ALA A 65 71.45 -5.52 0.90
CA ALA A 65 71.63 -6.68 1.81
C ALA A 65 70.38 -6.85 2.67
N PHE A 66 69.33 -7.41 2.07
CA PHE A 66 68.38 -8.17 2.85
C PHE A 66 68.17 -9.49 2.14
N GLY A 67 68.60 -10.54 2.86
CA GLY A 67 68.33 -11.88 2.47
C GLY A 67 66.81 -12.09 2.35
N ASP A 68 66.42 -12.98 1.45
CA ASP A 68 65.07 -13.52 1.35
C ASP A 68 64.67 -14.11 2.69
N GLU A 69 64.16 -13.33 3.62
CA GLU A 69 63.20 -13.83 4.58
C GLU A 69 61.92 -14.17 3.79
N GLN A 70 61.78 -15.39 3.34
CA GLN A 70 60.55 -15.96 2.95
C GLN A 70 59.58 -15.78 4.14
N SER A 71 58.80 -14.70 4.11
CA SER A 71 57.62 -14.58 4.93
C SER A 71 56.71 -15.76 4.55
N THR A 72 56.91 -16.88 5.24
CA THR A 72 55.99 -18.00 5.15
C THR A 72 54.66 -17.54 5.75
N SER A 73 53.83 -17.00 4.89
CA SER A 73 52.41 -16.77 5.25
C SER A 73 51.91 -18.08 5.89
N PRO A 74 51.28 -18.04 7.07
CA PRO A 74 50.74 -19.24 7.69
C PRO A 74 49.62 -19.90 6.84
N TYR A 75 49.36 -19.38 5.65
CA TYR A 75 48.34 -19.86 4.72
C TYR A 75 49.01 -20.27 3.41
N ALA A 76 49.02 -21.60 3.17
CA ALA A 76 49.68 -22.19 2.01
C ALA A 76 48.94 -21.89 0.69
N THR A 77 47.65 -21.58 0.73
CA THR A 77 46.80 -21.29 -0.44
C THR A 77 45.79 -20.19 -0.17
N ALA A 78 45.27 -19.59 -1.23
CA ALA A 78 44.15 -18.61 -1.14
C ALA A 78 42.88 -19.22 -0.48
N ALA A 79 42.69 -20.55 -0.64
CA ALA A 79 41.60 -21.27 -0.01
C ALA A 79 41.78 -21.40 1.52
N ASP A 80 43.00 -21.56 1.99
CA ASP A 80 43.31 -21.61 3.44
C ASP A 80 43.14 -20.23 4.08
N PHE A 81 43.54 -19.18 3.38
CA PHE A 81 43.28 -17.83 3.82
C PHE A 81 41.79 -17.52 3.90
N ALA A 82 40.99 -17.91 2.90
CA ALA A 82 39.54 -17.74 2.92
C ALA A 82 38.88 -18.49 4.11
N LYS A 83 39.29 -19.70 4.39
CA LYS A 83 38.82 -20.46 5.58
C LYS A 83 39.17 -19.74 6.89
N TYR A 84 40.36 -19.23 7.01
CA TYR A 84 40.77 -18.48 8.19
C TYR A 84 39.98 -17.15 8.34
N ALA A 85 39.82 -16.40 7.26
CA ALA A 85 39.03 -15.17 7.27
C ALA A 85 37.56 -15.43 7.66
N MET A 86 36.97 -16.54 7.18
CA MET A 86 35.63 -16.97 7.61
C MET A 86 35.59 -17.31 9.11
N LYS A 87 36.58 -18.03 9.62
CA LYS A 87 36.66 -18.36 11.05
C LYS A 87 36.83 -17.13 11.94
N LEU A 88 37.67 -16.17 11.52
CA LEU A 88 37.79 -14.88 12.23
C LEU A 88 36.48 -14.08 12.24
N ARG A 89 35.78 -14.08 11.10
CA ARG A 89 34.47 -13.43 10.99
C ARG A 89 33.45 -14.08 11.91
N GLU A 90 33.39 -15.39 11.94
CA GLU A 90 32.52 -16.15 12.84
C GLU A 90 32.86 -15.88 14.31
N GLN A 91 34.13 -15.88 14.69
CA GLN A 91 34.56 -15.54 16.05
C GLN A 91 34.25 -14.09 16.42
N ALA A 92 34.34 -13.17 15.48
CA ALA A 92 33.98 -11.76 15.69
C ALA A 92 32.46 -11.63 15.90
N LEU A 93 31.66 -12.32 15.11
CA LEU A 93 30.20 -12.35 15.26
C LEU A 93 29.82 -12.96 16.62
N LEU A 94 30.41 -14.09 17.03
CA LEU A 94 30.17 -14.71 18.34
C LEU A 94 30.54 -13.80 19.52
N LYS A 95 31.53 -12.91 19.35
CA LYS A 95 31.88 -11.91 20.37
C LYS A 95 30.90 -10.75 20.44
N VAL A 96 30.20 -10.43 19.34
CA VAL A 96 29.21 -9.34 19.27
C VAL A 96 27.81 -9.84 19.68
N GLU A 97 27.47 -11.11 19.38
CA GLU A 97 26.15 -11.68 19.70
C GLU A 97 25.78 -11.76 21.18
N PRO A 98 26.70 -11.97 22.16
CA PRO A 98 26.30 -12.02 23.58
C PRO A 98 25.71 -10.70 24.13
N GLN A 99 25.81 -9.63 23.38
CA GLN A 99 25.27 -8.32 23.76
C GLN A 99 23.83 -8.11 23.23
N VAL A 100 23.25 -9.06 22.50
CA VAL A 100 21.83 -9.00 22.13
C VAL A 100 21.02 -9.32 23.39
N PHE A 101 20.66 -8.27 24.11
CA PHE A 101 19.70 -8.31 25.19
C PHE A 101 18.36 -8.77 24.56
N ILE A 102 18.05 -10.06 24.68
CA ILE A 102 16.71 -10.57 24.37
C ILE A 102 15.83 -10.09 25.51
N PRO A 103 15.01 -9.07 25.33
CA PRO A 103 14.11 -8.66 26.38
C PRO A 103 13.17 -9.82 26.67
N THR A 104 13.26 -10.41 27.85
CA THR A 104 12.34 -11.44 28.36
C THR A 104 10.93 -10.88 28.62
N SER A 105 10.59 -9.77 28.02
CA SER A 105 9.26 -9.22 28.06
C SER A 105 8.37 -10.07 27.16
N SER A 106 7.43 -10.78 27.75
CA SER A 106 6.35 -11.53 27.10
C SER A 106 5.36 -10.67 26.31
N ARG A 107 5.64 -9.40 26.12
CA ARG A 107 4.88 -8.56 25.18
C ARG A 107 5.39 -8.86 23.79
N PRO A 108 4.55 -9.40 22.89
CA PRO A 108 4.93 -9.57 21.50
C PRO A 108 5.42 -8.21 20.98
N ALA A 109 6.60 -8.21 20.36
CA ALA A 109 7.14 -7.01 19.75
C ALA A 109 6.05 -6.36 18.88
N ILE A 110 5.79 -5.06 19.09
CA ILE A 110 4.84 -4.32 18.26
C ILE A 110 5.44 -4.31 16.87
N GLN A 111 4.87 -5.09 15.97
CA GLN A 111 5.28 -5.10 14.57
C GLN A 111 4.88 -3.74 13.97
N ARG A 112 5.86 -2.89 13.71
CA ARG A 112 5.66 -1.60 13.08
C ARG A 112 5.96 -1.73 11.59
N TYR A 113 4.97 -1.43 10.78
CA TYR A 113 5.12 -1.37 9.33
C TYR A 113 5.56 0.02 8.91
N ALA A 114 6.45 0.10 7.91
CA ALA A 114 6.90 1.39 7.38
C ALA A 114 5.77 2.09 6.61
N TRP A 115 5.70 3.40 6.72
CA TRP A 115 4.82 4.23 5.88
C TRP A 115 5.28 4.22 4.43
N LYS A 116 4.35 4.00 3.53
CA LYS A 116 4.50 4.27 2.11
C LYS A 116 3.96 5.66 1.82
N THR A 117 4.86 6.56 1.48
CA THR A 117 4.55 7.99 1.36
C THR A 117 4.35 8.42 -0.08
N ASN A 118 3.55 9.48 -0.28
CA ASN A 118 3.29 10.08 -1.59
C ASN A 118 2.77 9.06 -2.60
N ILE A 119 1.73 8.31 -2.22
CA ILE A 119 1.09 7.33 -3.08
C ILE A 119 -0.12 7.96 -3.76
N VAL A 120 -0.13 7.92 -5.09
CA VAL A 120 -1.32 8.29 -5.87
C VAL A 120 -2.43 7.32 -5.48
N THR A 121 -3.56 7.88 -5.07
CA THR A 121 -4.71 7.17 -4.50
C THR A 121 -5.96 7.55 -5.28
N THR A 122 -6.71 6.53 -5.70
CA THR A 122 -7.97 6.69 -6.42
C THR A 122 -9.15 6.17 -5.61
N VAL A 123 -10.35 6.52 -6.04
CA VAL A 123 -11.59 6.09 -5.38
C VAL A 123 -12.28 5.04 -6.23
N PHE A 124 -12.64 3.93 -5.61
CA PHE A 124 -13.41 2.86 -6.21
C PHE A 124 -14.56 2.45 -5.29
N TRP A 125 -15.56 1.72 -5.77
CA TRP A 125 -16.69 1.35 -4.93
C TRP A 125 -17.32 0.01 -5.30
N VAL A 126 -17.95 -0.62 -4.33
CA VAL A 126 -18.72 -1.85 -4.52
C VAL A 126 -19.87 -1.60 -5.50
N GLY A 127 -19.93 -2.40 -6.56
CA GLY A 127 -20.93 -2.28 -7.63
C GLY A 127 -20.58 -1.27 -8.72
N GLU A 128 -19.37 -0.70 -8.72
CA GLU A 128 -18.87 0.15 -9.81
C GLU A 128 -18.91 -0.61 -11.13
N GLN A 129 -19.42 0.06 -12.18
CA GLN A 129 -19.45 -0.49 -13.52
C GLN A 129 -18.09 -0.29 -14.21
N ALA A 130 -17.76 -1.19 -15.15
CA ALA A 130 -16.61 -0.97 -15.99
C ALA A 130 -16.75 0.33 -16.80
N GLY A 131 -15.68 1.11 -16.88
CA GLY A 131 -15.62 2.40 -17.58
C GLY A 131 -14.22 2.71 -18.07
N GLY A 132 -14.02 3.92 -18.63
CA GLY A 132 -12.76 4.28 -19.29
C GLY A 132 -11.50 4.13 -18.46
N ASN A 133 -11.55 4.46 -17.18
CA ASN A 133 -10.42 4.37 -16.25
C ASN A 133 -10.51 3.15 -15.30
N ASN A 134 -11.61 2.40 -15.36
CA ASN A 134 -11.81 1.16 -14.61
C ASN A 134 -12.29 0.07 -15.57
N PRO A 135 -11.40 -0.73 -16.18
CA PRO A 135 -11.79 -1.75 -17.15
C PRO A 135 -12.50 -2.97 -16.54
N VAL A 136 -12.47 -3.12 -15.21
CA VAL A 136 -13.04 -4.26 -14.48
C VAL A 136 -14.16 -3.77 -13.56
N PRO A 137 -15.39 -4.31 -13.67
CA PRO A 137 -16.48 -3.90 -12.78
C PRO A 137 -16.30 -4.50 -11.38
N ASN A 138 -16.67 -3.73 -10.34
CA ASN A 138 -16.49 -4.08 -8.92
C ASN A 138 -17.76 -4.65 -8.28
N TYR A 139 -18.55 -5.47 -8.98
CA TYR A 139 -19.66 -6.22 -8.37
C TYR A 139 -19.17 -7.46 -7.59
N ARG A 140 -17.93 -7.85 -7.78
CA ARG A 140 -17.16 -8.85 -7.02
C ARG A 140 -15.78 -8.28 -6.71
N SER A 141 -15.17 -8.75 -5.62
CA SER A 141 -13.77 -8.49 -5.35
C SER A 141 -12.90 -9.70 -5.71
N SER A 142 -11.62 -9.56 -5.57
CA SER A 142 -10.65 -10.66 -5.77
C SER A 142 -10.88 -11.84 -4.80
N TRP A 143 -11.57 -11.61 -3.68
CA TRP A 143 -11.79 -12.60 -2.63
C TRP A 143 -13.27 -12.85 -2.33
N ASP A 144 -14.17 -11.98 -2.76
CA ASP A 144 -15.62 -12.11 -2.57
C ASP A 144 -16.36 -12.09 -3.91
N ALA A 145 -16.76 -13.26 -4.40
CA ALA A 145 -17.47 -13.42 -5.67
C ALA A 145 -18.86 -12.77 -5.69
N ASN A 146 -19.45 -12.52 -4.51
CA ASN A 146 -20.78 -11.93 -4.34
C ASN A 146 -20.72 -10.56 -3.64
N TRP A 147 -19.67 -9.81 -3.84
CA TRP A 147 -19.33 -8.62 -3.06
C TRP A 147 -20.49 -7.64 -2.92
N THR A 148 -21.13 -7.25 -4.03
CA THR A 148 -22.27 -6.33 -3.99
C THR A 148 -23.42 -6.86 -3.13
N SER A 149 -23.76 -8.15 -3.25
CA SER A 149 -24.79 -8.78 -2.43
C SER A 149 -24.40 -8.88 -0.96
N ASN A 150 -23.15 -9.24 -0.68
CA ASN A 150 -22.62 -9.37 0.68
C ASN A 150 -22.46 -8.01 1.36
N TYR A 151 -22.12 -6.97 0.60
CA TYR A 151 -22.05 -5.59 1.07
C TYR A 151 -23.47 -5.04 1.39
N GLY A 152 -24.48 -5.49 0.66
CA GLY A 152 -25.88 -5.10 0.83
C GLY A 152 -26.41 -4.20 -0.26
N GLY A 153 -25.62 -3.88 -1.30
CA GLY A 153 -26.02 -3.06 -2.42
C GLY A 153 -24.87 -2.27 -3.05
N PHE A 154 -25.24 -1.33 -3.89
CA PHE A 154 -24.32 -0.41 -4.57
C PHE A 154 -23.81 0.68 -3.61
N ASP A 155 -22.52 0.77 -3.39
CA ASP A 155 -21.90 1.82 -2.54
C ASP A 155 -21.76 3.12 -3.33
N ASN A 156 -22.88 3.81 -3.51
CA ASN A 156 -22.95 5.01 -4.34
C ASN A 156 -21.92 6.05 -3.90
N PRO A 157 -20.98 6.45 -4.77
CA PRO A 157 -19.94 7.42 -4.45
C PRO A 157 -20.43 8.87 -4.44
N ASP A 158 -21.64 9.16 -4.95
CA ASP A 158 -22.19 10.52 -4.97
C ASP A 158 -22.35 11.04 -3.52
N PRO A 159 -21.75 12.19 -3.17
CA PRO A 159 -21.88 12.78 -1.84
C PRO A 159 -23.34 13.01 -1.41
N SER A 160 -24.25 13.32 -2.34
CA SER A 160 -25.68 13.49 -2.05
C SER A 160 -26.40 12.21 -1.65
N ALA A 161 -25.86 11.05 -2.07
CA ALA A 161 -26.37 9.73 -1.73
C ALA A 161 -25.74 9.14 -0.46
N ARG A 162 -24.95 9.93 0.28
CA ARG A 162 -24.18 9.49 1.45
C ARG A 162 -24.45 10.35 2.68
N ARG A 163 -24.41 9.73 3.87
CA ARG A 163 -24.51 10.41 5.15
C ARG A 163 -23.66 9.68 6.18
N SER A 164 -22.84 10.43 6.95
CA SER A 164 -21.96 9.86 7.98
C SER A 164 -21.12 8.69 7.48
N TYR A 165 -20.56 8.84 6.28
CA TYR A 165 -19.71 7.85 5.58
C TYR A 165 -20.45 6.63 5.02
N LEU A 166 -21.77 6.57 5.11
CA LEU A 166 -22.59 5.44 4.66
C LEU A 166 -23.47 5.82 3.47
N PRO A 167 -23.80 4.87 2.58
CA PRO A 167 -24.89 5.07 1.64
C PRO A 167 -26.20 5.31 2.40
N ILE A 168 -27.05 6.22 1.89
CA ILE A 168 -28.36 6.52 2.52
C ILE A 168 -29.35 5.38 2.29
N ALA A 169 -29.21 4.66 1.17
CA ALA A 169 -30.17 3.66 0.73
C ALA A 169 -30.25 2.40 1.61
N PHE A 170 -29.16 2.07 2.31
CA PHE A 170 -29.08 0.87 3.15
C PHE A 170 -27.93 0.99 4.17
N ILE A 171 -27.96 0.13 5.19
CA ILE A 171 -26.83 -0.04 6.12
C ILE A 171 -25.92 -1.14 5.55
N PRO A 172 -24.65 -0.85 5.27
CA PRO A 172 -23.71 -1.84 4.75
C PRO A 172 -23.55 -3.03 5.71
N ARG A 173 -23.61 -4.26 5.18
CA ARG A 173 -23.35 -5.49 5.92
C ARG A 173 -21.85 -5.82 6.00
N GLN A 174 -21.05 -5.20 5.18
CA GLN A 174 -19.58 -5.23 5.29
C GLN A 174 -19.06 -3.85 5.67
N ASN A 175 -17.79 -3.80 6.10
CA ASN A 175 -17.18 -2.56 6.53
C ASN A 175 -17.12 -1.52 5.38
N PRO A 176 -17.75 -0.34 5.51
CA PRO A 176 -17.71 0.69 4.47
C PRO A 176 -16.32 1.34 4.30
N PHE A 177 -15.44 1.20 5.28
CA PHE A 177 -14.05 1.62 5.19
C PHE A 177 -13.20 0.48 4.62
N TYR A 178 -13.15 0.38 3.30
CA TYR A 178 -12.38 -0.64 2.58
C TYR A 178 -11.38 0.01 1.62
N CYS A 179 -10.39 -0.76 1.20
CA CYS A 179 -9.37 -0.34 0.24
C CYS A 179 -8.90 -1.53 -0.59
N ALA A 180 -8.14 -1.23 -1.65
CA ALA A 180 -7.48 -2.21 -2.50
C ALA A 180 -5.99 -1.86 -2.67
N LEU A 181 -5.15 -2.91 -2.68
CA LEU A 181 -3.73 -2.83 -2.99
C LEU A 181 -3.39 -3.77 -4.16
N PRO A 182 -2.38 -3.45 -4.99
CA PRO A 182 -2.10 -4.18 -6.23
C PRO A 182 -1.38 -5.53 -6.02
N TYR A 183 -1.90 -6.35 -5.12
CA TYR A 183 -1.40 -7.70 -4.87
C TYR A 183 -2.51 -8.64 -4.39
N ASN A 184 -2.57 -9.82 -4.99
CA ASN A 184 -3.36 -10.95 -4.51
C ASN A 184 -2.40 -12.08 -4.15
N ASP A 185 -2.49 -12.61 -2.96
CA ASP A 185 -1.66 -13.73 -2.49
C ASP A 185 -2.13 -15.10 -3.00
N VAL A 186 -3.37 -15.17 -3.53
CA VAL A 186 -3.99 -16.39 -4.03
C VAL A 186 -4.28 -16.29 -5.53
N THR A 187 -3.97 -17.34 -6.27
CA THR A 187 -4.30 -17.49 -7.69
C THR A 187 -4.78 -18.92 -7.95
N HIS A 188 -5.95 -19.07 -8.58
CA HIS A 188 -6.57 -20.37 -8.86
C HIS A 188 -6.72 -21.26 -7.61
N GLY A 189 -7.08 -20.67 -6.47
CA GLY A 189 -7.25 -21.38 -5.21
C GLY A 189 -5.96 -21.84 -4.53
N GLN A 190 -4.80 -21.35 -4.97
CA GLN A 190 -3.50 -21.65 -4.39
C GLN A 190 -2.73 -20.38 -4.07
N PHE A 191 -1.91 -20.43 -3.01
CA PHE A 191 -1.01 -19.33 -2.72
C PHE A 191 0.05 -19.19 -3.80
N LYS A 192 0.37 -17.93 -4.14
CA LYS A 192 1.53 -17.64 -4.98
C LYS A 192 2.83 -18.05 -4.28
N PRO A 193 3.84 -18.52 -5.02
CA PRO A 193 5.09 -19.03 -4.43
C PRO A 193 5.81 -18.04 -3.53
N GLU A 194 5.74 -16.74 -3.85
CA GLU A 194 6.36 -15.68 -3.07
C GLU A 194 5.58 -15.31 -1.81
N ALA A 195 4.27 -15.59 -1.73
CA ALA A 195 3.42 -15.14 -0.62
C ALA A 195 3.95 -15.53 0.77
N PRO A 196 4.39 -16.78 1.03
CA PRO A 196 4.96 -17.15 2.32
C PRO A 196 6.27 -16.45 2.69
N LEU A 197 6.97 -15.91 1.68
CA LEU A 197 8.28 -15.29 1.83
C LEU A 197 8.18 -13.78 2.05
N VAL A 198 7.16 -13.12 1.44
CA VAL A 198 7.06 -11.66 1.41
C VAL A 198 6.02 -11.10 2.36
N ILE A 199 4.99 -11.88 2.75
CA ILE A 199 3.94 -11.41 3.65
C ILE A 199 4.37 -11.60 5.10
N PRO A 200 4.57 -10.51 5.87
CA PRO A 200 5.14 -10.58 7.21
C PRO A 200 4.32 -11.41 8.21
N TRP A 201 3.01 -11.49 8.01
CA TRP A 201 2.06 -12.20 8.89
C TRP A 201 1.60 -13.56 8.32
N PHE A 202 2.20 -14.02 7.21
CA PHE A 202 1.72 -15.22 6.51
C PHE A 202 1.51 -16.41 7.45
N LYS A 203 2.55 -16.77 8.21
CA LYS A 203 2.52 -17.93 9.12
C LYS A 203 1.45 -17.80 10.21
N GLN A 204 1.26 -16.60 10.76
CA GLN A 204 0.30 -16.34 11.84
C GLN A 204 -1.15 -16.35 11.34
N SER A 205 -1.37 -15.97 10.08
CA SER A 205 -2.71 -15.82 9.49
C SER A 205 -3.11 -17.00 8.61
N TYR A 206 -2.21 -17.94 8.36
CA TYR A 206 -2.50 -19.12 7.55
C TYR A 206 -3.59 -19.98 8.19
N SER A 207 -4.72 -20.13 7.51
CA SER A 207 -5.88 -20.91 7.97
C SER A 207 -6.23 -22.09 7.06
N GLY A 208 -5.58 -22.18 5.89
CA GLY A 208 -5.80 -23.23 4.92
C GLY A 208 -5.42 -22.84 3.51
N GLN A 209 -5.29 -23.81 2.62
CA GLN A 209 -4.94 -23.58 1.24
C GLN A 209 -6.00 -22.73 0.53
N GLY A 210 -5.54 -21.72 -0.21
CA GLY A 210 -6.41 -20.84 -1.00
C GLY A 210 -7.23 -19.81 -0.21
N GLN A 211 -7.07 -19.76 1.11
CA GLN A 211 -7.67 -18.71 1.94
C GLN A 211 -6.69 -17.56 2.11
N SER A 212 -6.96 -16.43 1.46
CA SER A 212 -6.08 -15.25 1.48
C SER A 212 -5.73 -14.82 2.90
N VAL A 213 -4.44 -14.59 3.17
CA VAL A 213 -3.96 -13.98 4.42
C VAL A 213 -3.88 -12.45 4.32
N CYS A 214 -4.14 -11.90 3.13
CA CYS A 214 -4.22 -10.46 2.89
C CYS A 214 -5.63 -9.92 3.16
N TRP A 215 -6.65 -10.72 2.91
CA TRP A 215 -8.05 -10.34 3.09
C TRP A 215 -8.36 -9.90 4.52
N HIS A 216 -9.08 -8.80 4.68
CA HIS A 216 -9.44 -8.16 5.95
C HIS A 216 -8.26 -7.56 6.74
N ARG A 217 -7.06 -7.43 6.16
CA ARG A 217 -5.94 -6.72 6.83
C ARG A 217 -6.25 -5.23 6.91
N TRP A 218 -5.77 -4.62 8.00
CA TRP A 218 -6.01 -3.21 8.23
C TRP A 218 -4.86 -2.34 7.74
N LEU A 219 -5.23 -1.21 7.14
CA LEU A 219 -4.33 -0.14 6.77
C LEU A 219 -4.67 1.13 7.56
N ALA A 220 -3.65 1.88 7.95
CA ALA A 220 -3.76 3.30 8.27
C ALA A 220 -3.47 4.09 6.98
N ILE A 221 -4.34 5.02 6.63
CA ILE A 221 -4.24 5.87 5.44
C ILE A 221 -4.34 7.31 5.91
N ARG A 222 -3.39 8.17 5.52
CA ARG A 222 -3.39 9.57 5.97
C ARG A 222 -3.25 10.57 4.84
N LYS A 223 -3.87 11.72 5.03
CA LYS A 223 -3.67 12.93 4.25
C LYS A 223 -3.51 14.12 5.19
N GLY A 224 -2.36 14.78 5.12
CA GLY A 224 -2.03 15.84 6.07
C GLY A 224 -2.06 15.34 7.53
N ASN A 225 -2.88 15.97 8.36
CA ASN A 225 -3.05 15.64 9.78
C ASN A 225 -4.19 14.66 10.07
N ARG A 226 -4.93 14.19 9.04
CA ARG A 226 -6.03 13.24 9.20
C ARG A 226 -5.59 11.83 8.87
N THR A 227 -5.95 10.87 9.71
CA THR A 227 -5.70 9.44 9.50
C THR A 227 -7.01 8.68 9.56
N CYS A 228 -7.24 7.84 8.57
CA CYS A 228 -8.34 6.89 8.45
C CYS A 228 -7.81 5.47 8.53
N TYR A 229 -8.67 4.52 8.91
CA TYR A 229 -8.32 3.10 8.93
C TYR A 229 -9.31 2.34 8.05
N ALA A 230 -8.79 1.44 7.22
CA ALA A 230 -9.59 0.67 6.26
C ALA A 230 -9.14 -0.79 6.22
N GLN A 231 -10.07 -1.68 5.86
CA GLN A 231 -9.77 -3.10 5.62
C GLN A 231 -9.40 -3.30 4.14
N TRP A 232 -8.43 -4.15 3.90
CA TRP A 232 -8.04 -4.56 2.56
C TRP A 232 -9.02 -5.63 2.05
N GLU A 233 -9.90 -5.23 1.13
CA GLU A 233 -11.04 -6.06 0.68
C GLU A 233 -10.97 -6.43 -0.80
N ASP A 234 -10.06 -5.81 -1.59
CA ASP A 234 -9.89 -6.13 -3.00
C ASP A 234 -8.44 -5.93 -3.45
N CYS A 235 -8.11 -6.41 -4.65
CA CYS A 235 -6.81 -6.27 -5.29
C CYS A 235 -6.87 -5.29 -6.46
N GLY A 236 -6.10 -4.21 -6.38
CA GLY A 236 -6.02 -3.13 -7.34
C GLY A 236 -5.22 -1.95 -6.79
N PRO A 237 -5.01 -0.91 -7.57
CA PRO A 237 -5.46 -0.67 -8.95
C PRO A 237 -4.68 -1.49 -9.99
N PHE A 238 -5.39 -1.96 -11.00
CA PHE A 238 -4.91 -2.59 -12.25
C PHE A 238 -4.03 -3.84 -12.12
N ARG A 239 -3.43 -4.12 -10.98
CA ARG A 239 -2.48 -5.22 -10.80
C ARG A 239 -2.82 -6.06 -9.58
N THR A 240 -2.41 -7.33 -9.67
CA THR A 240 -2.59 -8.29 -8.59
C THR A 240 -1.28 -9.02 -8.25
N ASP A 241 -0.13 -8.52 -8.73
CA ASP A 241 1.16 -9.20 -8.68
C ASP A 241 2.32 -8.34 -8.16
N HIS A 242 2.04 -7.13 -7.63
CA HIS A 242 3.09 -6.16 -7.29
C HIS A 242 3.50 -6.23 -5.81
N PHE A 243 3.97 -7.41 -5.36
CA PHE A 243 4.42 -7.60 -3.98
C PHE A 243 5.62 -6.73 -3.59
N GLN A 244 6.50 -6.40 -4.54
CA GLN A 244 7.68 -5.56 -4.31
C GLN A 244 7.30 -4.14 -3.85
N TYR A 245 6.15 -3.64 -4.32
CA TYR A 245 5.58 -2.40 -3.82
C TYR A 245 4.84 -2.63 -2.49
N VAL A 246 3.93 -3.60 -2.44
CA VAL A 246 3.03 -3.78 -1.29
C VAL A 246 3.81 -4.15 -0.03
N PHE A 247 4.76 -5.07 -0.11
CA PHE A 247 5.56 -5.55 1.02
C PHE A 247 7.03 -5.10 1.02
N GLY A 248 7.56 -4.65 -0.13
CA GLY A 248 8.93 -4.17 -0.29
C GLY A 248 9.02 -2.64 -0.35
N ASN A 249 10.02 -2.13 -1.05
CA ASN A 249 10.33 -0.70 -1.11
C ASN A 249 10.16 -0.07 -2.51
N GLU A 250 9.60 -0.83 -3.48
CA GLU A 250 9.34 -0.27 -4.80
C GLU A 250 8.22 0.78 -4.75
N ARG A 251 8.18 1.61 -5.79
CA ARG A 251 7.05 2.52 -6.05
C ARG A 251 5.97 1.79 -6.86
N PRO A 252 4.71 2.26 -6.82
CA PRO A 252 3.69 1.75 -7.72
C PRO A 252 4.13 1.84 -9.17
N LYS A 253 3.84 0.80 -9.97
CA LYS A 253 4.13 0.81 -11.41
C LYS A 253 3.19 1.76 -12.14
N PRO A 254 3.65 2.39 -13.22
CA PRO A 254 2.80 3.25 -14.05
C PRO A 254 1.52 2.52 -14.50
N ASN A 255 0.40 3.23 -14.47
CA ASN A 255 -0.91 2.76 -14.92
C ASN A 255 -1.76 3.94 -15.42
N LEU A 256 -2.97 3.67 -15.93
CA LEU A 256 -3.87 4.66 -16.50
C LEU A 256 -4.30 5.76 -15.50
N ASN A 257 -4.26 5.48 -14.20
CA ASN A 257 -4.60 6.41 -13.14
C ASN A 257 -3.34 7.03 -12.51
N HIS A 258 -2.46 7.57 -13.33
CA HIS A 258 -1.24 8.30 -12.92
C HIS A 258 -0.31 7.50 -12.01
N GLY A 259 -0.25 6.17 -12.16
CA GLY A 259 0.56 5.31 -11.31
C GLY A 259 -0.04 5.12 -9.92
N ALA A 260 -1.37 5.11 -9.80
CA ALA A 260 -2.05 4.86 -8.54
C ALA A 260 -1.60 3.52 -7.93
N GLY A 261 -1.35 3.54 -6.62
CA GLY A 261 -0.90 2.38 -5.85
C GLY A 261 -1.85 2.00 -4.72
N LEU A 262 -2.91 2.76 -4.54
CA LEU A 262 -3.95 2.51 -3.54
C LEU A 262 -5.30 2.95 -4.12
N ASP A 263 -6.31 2.10 -3.96
CA ASP A 263 -7.70 2.47 -4.15
C ASP A 263 -8.43 2.49 -2.81
N VAL A 264 -9.33 3.46 -2.60
CA VAL A 264 -10.06 3.62 -1.36
C VAL A 264 -11.56 3.76 -1.59
N SER A 265 -12.34 3.32 -0.59
CA SER A 265 -13.79 3.44 -0.61
C SER A 265 -14.27 4.90 -0.55
N PRO A 266 -15.52 5.17 -0.95
CA PRO A 266 -16.15 6.47 -0.73
C PRO A 266 -16.14 6.91 0.74
N ALA A 267 -16.27 5.99 1.70
CA ALA A 267 -16.19 6.31 3.13
C ALA A 267 -14.81 6.84 3.54
N VAL A 268 -13.73 6.23 3.04
CA VAL A 268 -12.35 6.70 3.28
C VAL A 268 -12.12 8.06 2.62
N ARG A 269 -12.56 8.23 1.35
CA ARG A 269 -12.52 9.51 0.63
C ARG A 269 -13.20 10.61 1.44
N ASP A 270 -14.43 10.37 1.86
CA ASP A 270 -15.25 11.35 2.58
C ASP A 270 -14.62 11.72 3.93
N TYR A 271 -14.06 10.73 4.65
CA TYR A 271 -13.40 10.96 5.92
C TYR A 271 -12.12 11.79 5.76
N LEU A 272 -11.27 11.48 4.80
CA LEU A 272 -10.00 12.17 4.55
C LEU A 272 -10.17 13.47 3.75
N GLY A 273 -11.31 13.68 3.08
CA GLY A 273 -11.54 14.80 2.18
C GLY A 273 -10.72 14.69 0.90
N LEU A 274 -10.68 13.51 0.28
CA LEU A 274 -9.91 13.28 -0.93
C LEU A 274 -10.66 13.76 -2.19
N ALA A 275 -9.89 14.26 -3.15
CA ALA A 275 -10.31 14.36 -4.54
C ALA A 275 -10.46 12.95 -5.16
N PRO A 276 -11.12 12.80 -6.35
CA PRO A 276 -11.23 11.50 -7.02
C PRO A 276 -9.89 10.82 -7.30
N THR A 277 -8.85 11.62 -7.56
CA THR A 277 -7.44 11.20 -7.57
C THR A 277 -6.67 12.16 -6.66
N ASP A 278 -5.97 11.63 -5.70
CA ASP A 278 -5.27 12.40 -4.67
C ASP A 278 -3.94 11.72 -4.30
N VAL A 279 -3.21 12.27 -3.34
CA VAL A 279 -1.97 11.69 -2.81
C VAL A 279 -2.15 11.45 -1.33
N THR A 280 -1.87 10.22 -0.90
CA THR A 280 -1.92 9.82 0.51
C THR A 280 -0.66 9.06 0.92
N ASP A 281 -0.51 8.86 2.21
CA ASP A 281 0.43 7.88 2.77
C ASP A 281 -0.35 6.73 3.37
N TRP A 282 0.20 5.52 3.36
CA TRP A 282 -0.41 4.39 4.00
C TRP A 282 0.61 3.43 4.64
N GLN A 283 0.16 2.66 5.62
CA GLN A 283 0.91 1.56 6.22
C GLN A 283 -0.05 0.46 6.68
N PHE A 284 0.45 -0.76 6.79
CA PHE A 284 -0.29 -1.80 7.51
C PHE A 284 -0.34 -1.50 9.01
N VAL A 285 -1.42 -1.96 9.65
CA VAL A 285 -1.56 -1.90 11.11
C VAL A 285 -2.15 -3.21 11.64
N GLU A 286 -1.80 -3.58 12.86
CA GLU A 286 -2.45 -4.69 13.54
C GLU A 286 -3.83 -4.26 14.05
N VAL A 287 -4.77 -5.21 14.13
CA VAL A 287 -6.15 -4.94 14.59
C VAL A 287 -6.17 -4.23 15.95
N ARG A 288 -5.28 -4.63 16.88
CA ARG A 288 -5.17 -4.04 18.22
C ARG A 288 -4.72 -2.57 18.20
N ASP A 289 -4.02 -2.15 17.16
CA ASP A 289 -3.46 -0.80 17.02
C ASP A 289 -4.39 0.14 16.24
N VAL A 290 -5.51 -0.36 15.71
CA VAL A 290 -6.55 0.46 15.08
C VAL A 290 -7.29 1.24 16.18
N PRO A 291 -7.26 2.59 16.22
CA PRO A 291 -7.92 3.37 17.25
C PRO A 291 -9.44 3.42 17.07
N PRO A 292 -10.22 3.83 18.09
CA PRO A 292 -11.63 4.11 17.93
C PRO A 292 -11.90 5.10 16.79
N GLY A 293 -12.99 4.84 16.04
CA GLY A 293 -13.39 5.66 14.91
C GLY A 293 -14.54 5.01 14.14
N PRO A 294 -15.09 5.70 13.11
CA PRO A 294 -16.24 5.21 12.36
C PRO A 294 -15.98 3.87 11.66
N TRP A 295 -14.74 3.56 11.32
CA TRP A 295 -14.31 2.29 10.74
C TRP A 295 -14.51 1.06 11.62
N ARG A 296 -14.79 1.24 12.92
CA ARG A 296 -15.08 0.13 13.86
C ARG A 296 -16.57 -0.20 14.02
N SER A 297 -17.46 0.56 13.36
CA SER A 297 -18.87 0.59 13.73
C SER A 297 -19.73 -0.37 12.95
N TYR A 298 -19.40 -0.67 11.69
CA TYR A 298 -20.25 -1.41 10.76
C TYR A 298 -19.50 -2.57 10.11
N GLY A 299 -20.28 -3.56 9.67
CA GLY A 299 -19.82 -4.69 8.86
C GLY A 299 -19.66 -5.99 9.64
N GLU A 300 -20.27 -7.06 9.14
CA GLU A 300 -20.16 -8.42 9.68
C GLU A 300 -18.75 -9.01 9.47
N ASN A 301 -17.99 -8.49 8.51
CA ASN A 301 -16.58 -8.80 8.28
C ASN A 301 -15.61 -7.97 9.16
N ASN A 302 -16.14 -7.06 9.98
CA ASN A 302 -15.35 -6.15 10.80
C ASN A 302 -14.92 -6.80 12.12
N HIS A 303 -13.64 -6.90 12.36
CA HIS A 303 -13.07 -7.50 13.58
C HIS A 303 -13.69 -6.96 14.87
N PHE A 304 -13.99 -5.66 14.92
CA PHE A 304 -14.54 -5.01 16.12
C PHE A 304 -16.01 -5.31 16.32
N VAL A 305 -16.78 -5.40 15.23
CA VAL A 305 -18.19 -5.80 15.26
C VAL A 305 -18.31 -7.26 15.69
N ILE A 306 -17.51 -8.15 15.09
CA ILE A 306 -17.45 -9.58 15.43
C ILE A 306 -17.09 -9.75 16.93
N ALA A 307 -16.09 -9.03 17.42
CA ALA A 307 -15.69 -9.12 18.83
C ALA A 307 -16.78 -8.63 19.77
N ARG A 308 -17.49 -7.56 19.42
CA ARG A 308 -18.62 -7.03 20.19
C ARG A 308 -19.77 -8.04 20.27
N SER A 309 -20.21 -8.55 19.13
CA SER A 309 -21.30 -9.54 19.07
C SER A 309 -20.98 -10.82 19.86
N LYS A 310 -19.73 -11.32 19.78
CA LYS A 310 -19.29 -12.47 20.60
C LYS A 310 -19.32 -12.16 22.10
N ASN A 311 -18.98 -10.95 22.51
CA ASN A 311 -19.04 -10.57 23.93
C ASN A 311 -20.49 -10.43 24.42
N GLU A 312 -21.37 -9.83 23.63
CA GLU A 312 -22.81 -9.72 23.93
C GLU A 312 -23.43 -11.10 24.09
N GLN A 313 -23.14 -12.04 23.18
CA GLN A 313 -23.61 -13.41 23.28
C GLN A 313 -23.12 -14.12 24.54
N ARG A 314 -21.83 -13.99 24.88
CA ARG A 314 -21.26 -14.56 26.12
C ARG A 314 -21.93 -14.00 27.39
N MET A 315 -22.29 -12.72 27.39
CA MET A 315 -22.99 -12.10 28.51
C MET A 315 -24.42 -12.61 28.63
N ALA A 316 -25.13 -12.75 27.50
CA ALA A 316 -26.47 -13.33 27.47
C ALA A 316 -26.45 -14.77 28.00
N ASP A 317 -25.55 -15.62 27.56
CA ASP A 317 -25.42 -17.02 28.01
C ASP A 317 -25.14 -17.11 29.53
N ARG A 318 -24.29 -16.22 30.06
CA ARG A 318 -24.03 -16.16 31.51
C ARG A 318 -25.28 -15.80 32.30
N ASN A 319 -26.06 -14.81 31.82
CA ASN A 319 -27.30 -14.40 32.50
C ASN A 319 -28.36 -15.52 32.50
N VAL A 320 -28.50 -16.24 31.37
CA VAL A 320 -29.39 -17.40 31.30
C VAL A 320 -28.95 -18.53 32.25
N SER A 321 -27.62 -18.76 32.35
CA SER A 321 -27.09 -19.80 33.25
C SER A 321 -27.24 -19.41 34.73
N ALA A 322 -27.15 -18.12 35.06
CA ALA A 322 -27.38 -17.62 36.43
C ALA A 322 -28.84 -17.67 36.83
N ALA A 323 -29.79 -17.46 35.91
CA ALA A 323 -31.23 -17.53 36.16
C ALA A 323 -31.76 -18.96 36.32
N LYS A 324 -31.01 -19.99 35.95
CA LYS A 324 -31.33 -21.40 36.10
C LYS A 324 -30.87 -22.05 37.41
N LYS A 325 -30.07 -21.33 38.19
CA LYS A 325 -29.60 -21.71 39.52
C LYS A 325 -30.45 -21.06 40.62
#